data_9eb56a0402411a2c24706033b444c70f
#
_entry.id   9eb56a0402411a2c24706033b444c70f
#
_cell.length_a   1.000
_cell.length_b   1.000
_cell.length_c   1.000
_cell.angle_alpha   90.00
_cell.angle_beta   90.00
_cell.angle_gamma   90.00
#
_symmetry.space_group_name_H-M   'P 1'
#
loop_
_entity.id
_entity.type
_entity.pdbx_description
1 polymer ?
#
loop_
_entity_poly.entity_id
_entity_poly.type
_entity_poly.pdbx_seq_one_letter_code
_entity_poly.pdbx_strand_id
1 'polypeptide(L)'
;DPKVGITTSARYGLNKVGHPIADDLNIDWIIGPPLKASLAKLLNVAVDDVLAEQALLGYRERFAVKGLYENHLFADVEPTLKKLTEEGYHLYLATAKPEVYARQILEHFNLLQYFVHPYGSELNGERTNKGELIAYILEKEQLKAEECLMVGDREHDILGARRNGIETIAVEYGYGSDQELTEAAPKARIKTFADVLDLI
;
A
#
# COMPACT_ATOMS: atom_id res chain seq x y z
N ASP A 1 7.66 4.32 -5.38
CA ASP A 1 8.42 4.04 -4.16
C ASP A 1 8.16 5.12 -3.12
N PRO A 2 7.42 4.83 -2.03
CA PRO A 2 7.04 5.81 -1.01
C PRO A 2 8.03 5.88 0.16
N LYS A 3 9.16 5.22 0.10
CA LYS A 3 10.09 5.01 1.22
C LYS A 3 10.43 6.29 1.96
N VAL A 4 10.93 7.30 1.24
CA VAL A 4 11.38 8.55 1.86
C VAL A 4 10.24 9.24 2.58
N GLY A 5 9.09 9.39 1.94
CA GLY A 5 7.94 10.07 2.50
C GLY A 5 7.39 9.39 3.75
N ILE A 6 7.27 8.04 3.73
CA ILE A 6 6.73 7.27 4.85
C ILE A 6 7.73 7.26 6.02
N THR A 7 8.98 6.88 5.78
CA THR A 7 9.94 6.70 6.87
C THR A 7 10.30 8.03 7.54
N THR A 8 10.49 9.10 6.78
CA THR A 8 10.76 10.42 7.34
C THR A 8 9.58 10.97 8.13
N SER A 9 8.34 10.75 7.64
CA SER A 9 7.16 11.19 8.36
C SER A 9 6.91 10.36 9.63
N ALA A 10 7.25 9.05 9.62
CA ALA A 10 7.18 8.22 10.81
C ALA A 10 8.17 8.70 11.89
N ARG A 11 9.42 9.00 11.51
CA ARG A 11 10.42 9.59 12.44
C ARG A 11 9.93 10.92 13.02
N TYR A 12 9.33 11.76 12.18
CA TYR A 12 8.74 13.02 12.63
C TYR A 12 7.63 12.80 13.67
N GLY A 13 6.71 11.85 13.42
CA GLY A 13 5.64 11.50 14.36
C GLY A 13 6.17 10.96 15.69
N LEU A 14 7.17 10.09 15.65
CA LEU A 14 7.85 9.55 16.85
C LEU A 14 8.56 10.68 17.63
N ASN A 15 9.24 11.59 16.97
CA ASN A 15 9.89 12.74 17.62
C ASN A 15 8.88 13.65 18.32
N LYS A 16 7.68 13.85 17.75
CA LYS A 16 6.61 14.65 18.35
C LYS A 16 6.13 14.10 19.70
N VAL A 17 6.21 12.80 19.89
CA VAL A 17 5.83 12.14 21.14
C VAL A 17 7.02 11.88 22.07
N GLY A 18 8.19 12.49 21.80
CA GLY A 18 9.38 12.37 22.62
C GLY A 18 10.07 10.99 22.53
N HIS A 19 9.82 10.24 21.46
CA HIS A 19 10.40 8.90 21.26
C HIS A 19 11.23 8.83 19.95
N PRO A 20 12.33 9.61 19.85
CA PRO A 20 13.18 9.58 18.68
C PRO A 20 13.82 8.20 18.51
N ILE A 21 13.92 7.76 17.27
CA ILE A 21 14.67 6.54 16.90
C ILE A 21 15.93 6.94 16.13
N ALA A 22 16.97 6.10 16.19
CA ALA A 22 18.24 6.35 15.52
C ALA A 22 18.05 6.51 13.99
N ASP A 23 18.73 7.47 13.38
CA ASP A 23 18.57 7.80 11.96
C ASP A 23 18.94 6.65 11.02
N ASP A 24 19.88 5.80 11.43
CA ASP A 24 20.33 4.60 10.71
C ASP A 24 19.48 3.35 10.96
N LEU A 25 18.50 3.41 11.88
CA LEU A 25 17.60 2.29 12.13
C LEU A 25 16.76 2.02 10.87
N ASN A 26 16.85 0.82 10.31
CA ASN A 26 15.99 0.42 9.20
C ASN A 26 14.57 0.20 9.70
N ILE A 27 13.64 1.00 9.18
CA ILE A 27 12.21 0.91 9.44
C ILE A 27 11.39 0.65 8.18
N ASP A 28 12.00 0.15 7.10
CA ASP A 28 11.32 -0.09 5.81
C ASP A 28 10.13 -1.07 5.96
N TRP A 29 10.18 -1.94 6.96
CA TRP A 29 9.12 -2.89 7.29
C TRP A 29 7.76 -2.23 7.65
N ILE A 30 7.74 -0.91 7.96
CA ILE A 30 6.49 -0.18 8.21
C ILE A 30 5.71 0.11 6.92
N ILE A 31 6.34 -0.08 5.74
CA ILE A 31 5.73 0.19 4.45
C ILE A 31 4.86 -1.01 4.03
N GLY A 32 3.58 -0.76 3.84
CA GLY A 32 2.58 -1.78 3.53
C GLY A 32 1.60 -2.06 4.67
N PRO A 33 2.05 -2.45 5.88
CA PRO A 33 1.16 -2.66 7.02
C PRO A 33 0.40 -1.40 7.46
N PRO A 34 -0.72 -1.57 8.23
CA PRO A 34 -1.40 -0.44 8.85
C PRO A 34 -0.45 0.39 9.72
N LEU A 35 -0.28 1.66 9.39
CA LEU A 35 0.76 2.52 9.97
C LEU A 35 0.63 2.68 11.49
N LYS A 36 -0.60 2.78 12.04
CA LYS A 36 -0.81 2.88 13.48
C LYS A 36 -0.22 1.69 14.24
N ALA A 37 -0.41 0.48 13.70
CA ALA A 37 0.16 -0.74 14.28
C ALA A 37 1.70 -0.73 14.21
N SER A 38 2.26 -0.24 13.12
CA SER A 38 3.72 -0.11 12.96
C SER A 38 4.30 0.91 13.94
N LEU A 39 3.66 2.06 14.14
CA LEU A 39 4.07 3.06 15.12
C LEU A 39 3.95 2.53 16.55
N ALA A 40 2.86 1.84 16.89
CA ALA A 40 2.68 1.21 18.19
C ALA A 40 3.82 0.21 18.50
N LYS A 41 4.21 -0.59 17.51
CA LYS A 41 5.36 -1.51 17.62
C LYS A 41 6.68 -0.78 17.84
N LEU A 42 6.94 0.33 17.15
CA LEU A 42 8.14 1.16 17.35
C LEU A 42 8.15 1.80 18.74
N LEU A 43 7.00 2.16 19.27
CA LEU A 43 6.83 2.73 20.61
C LEU A 43 6.80 1.66 21.71
N ASN A 44 6.69 0.38 21.36
CA ASN A 44 6.49 -0.74 22.29
C ASN A 44 5.23 -0.56 23.17
N VAL A 45 4.13 -0.17 22.56
CA VAL A 45 2.81 0.01 23.19
C VAL A 45 1.71 -0.75 22.45
N ALA A 46 0.53 -0.82 23.03
CA ALA A 46 -0.65 -1.38 22.35
C ALA A 46 -1.12 -0.48 21.19
N VAL A 47 -1.79 -1.06 20.20
CA VAL A 47 -2.25 -0.30 18.99
C VAL A 47 -3.30 0.77 19.37
N ASP A 48 -4.07 0.54 20.40
CA ASP A 48 -5.09 1.46 20.93
C ASP A 48 -4.54 2.48 21.97
N ASP A 49 -3.24 2.43 22.25
CA ASP A 49 -2.58 3.38 23.14
C ASP A 49 -2.64 4.81 22.58
N VAL A 50 -2.86 5.77 23.46
CA VAL A 50 -2.91 7.21 23.13
C VAL A 50 -1.61 7.68 22.48
N LEU A 51 -0.45 7.12 22.91
CA LEU A 51 0.85 7.48 22.36
C LEU A 51 0.98 7.10 20.89
N ALA A 52 0.45 5.91 20.49
CA ALA A 52 0.40 5.47 19.10
C ALA A 52 -0.48 6.39 18.25
N GLU A 53 -1.61 6.85 18.79
CA GLU A 53 -2.49 7.81 18.12
C GLU A 53 -1.81 9.18 17.94
N GLN A 54 -1.14 9.68 18.96
CA GLN A 54 -0.42 10.95 18.88
C GLN A 54 0.74 10.90 17.88
N ALA A 55 1.49 9.79 17.84
CA ALA A 55 2.54 9.57 16.84
C ALA A 55 1.95 9.51 15.41
N LEU A 56 0.78 8.89 15.23
CA LEU A 56 0.08 8.86 13.95
C LEU A 56 -0.38 10.27 13.53
N LEU A 57 -0.88 11.08 14.43
CA LEU A 57 -1.24 12.47 14.15
C LEU A 57 -0.02 13.28 13.72
N GLY A 58 1.11 13.13 14.42
CA GLY A 58 2.38 13.76 14.04
C GLY A 58 2.86 13.29 12.65
N TYR A 59 2.77 11.99 12.37
CA TYR A 59 3.04 11.46 11.03
C TYR A 59 2.20 12.15 9.96
N ARG A 60 0.89 12.22 10.17
CA ARG A 60 -0.06 12.79 9.20
C ARG A 60 0.19 14.29 8.96
N GLU A 61 0.58 15.04 9.99
CA GLU A 61 0.93 16.46 9.88
C GLU A 61 2.03 16.70 8.84
N ARG A 62 3.09 15.88 8.84
CA ARG A 62 4.18 15.99 7.87
C ARG A 62 3.83 15.33 6.53
N PHE A 63 3.23 14.13 6.61
CA PHE A 63 2.97 13.33 5.42
C PHE A 63 2.02 14.03 4.45
N ALA A 64 0.94 14.64 4.93
CA ALA A 64 -0.04 15.34 4.11
C ALA A 64 0.53 16.53 3.34
N VAL A 65 1.62 17.16 3.83
CA VAL A 65 2.19 18.38 3.24
C VAL A 65 3.46 18.08 2.42
N LYS A 66 4.28 17.12 2.87
CA LYS A 66 5.57 16.81 2.26
C LYS A 66 5.70 15.35 1.82
N GLY A 67 5.40 14.42 2.72
CA GLY A 67 5.64 13.00 2.51
C GLY A 67 4.86 12.41 1.32
N LEU A 68 3.70 12.96 1.00
CA LEU A 68 2.93 12.60 -0.20
C LEU A 68 3.73 12.76 -1.49
N TYR A 69 4.60 13.75 -1.57
CA TYR A 69 5.35 14.12 -2.76
C TYR A 69 6.79 13.59 -2.74
N GLU A 70 7.23 13.00 -1.64
CA GLU A 70 8.52 12.31 -1.51
C GLU A 70 8.39 10.85 -1.98
N ASN A 71 7.87 10.68 -3.20
CA ASN A 71 7.66 9.41 -3.89
C ASN A 71 8.40 9.40 -5.22
N HIS A 72 8.72 8.21 -5.70
CA HIS A 72 9.27 8.00 -7.03
C HIS A 72 8.48 6.92 -7.76
N LEU A 73 8.19 7.11 -9.05
CA LEU A 73 7.64 6.06 -9.88
C LEU A 73 8.74 5.09 -10.31
N PHE A 74 8.42 3.80 -10.33
CA PHE A 74 9.22 2.84 -11.07
C PHE A 74 9.00 3.06 -12.57
N ALA A 75 10.05 2.90 -13.37
CA ALA A 75 10.06 3.34 -14.77
C ALA A 75 9.02 2.66 -15.66
N ASP A 76 8.62 1.44 -15.33
CA ASP A 76 7.68 0.63 -16.09
C ASP A 76 6.20 0.78 -15.67
N VAL A 77 5.92 1.55 -14.60
CA VAL A 77 4.55 1.66 -14.05
C VAL A 77 3.60 2.33 -15.05
N GLU A 78 3.90 3.54 -15.48
CA GLU A 78 3.00 4.29 -16.38
C GLU A 78 2.80 3.58 -17.72
N PRO A 79 3.85 3.13 -18.44
CA PRO A 79 3.68 2.39 -19.69
C PRO A 79 2.83 1.13 -19.54
N THR A 80 3.00 0.39 -18.44
CA THR A 80 2.23 -0.83 -18.18
C THR A 80 0.77 -0.53 -17.88
N LEU A 81 0.47 0.45 -17.03
CA LEU A 81 -0.91 0.89 -16.75
C LEU A 81 -1.64 1.32 -18.03
N LYS A 82 -0.95 2.08 -18.88
CA LYS A 82 -1.47 2.51 -20.16
C LYS A 82 -1.81 1.31 -21.06
N LYS A 83 -0.90 0.36 -21.19
CA LYS A 83 -1.11 -0.84 -22.01
C LYS A 83 -2.27 -1.68 -21.50
N LEU A 84 -2.37 -1.90 -20.18
CA LEU A 84 -3.48 -2.62 -19.57
C LEU A 84 -4.83 -1.97 -19.89
N THR A 85 -4.91 -0.64 -19.79
CA THR A 85 -6.17 0.07 -20.11
C THR A 85 -6.51 0.04 -21.60
N GLU A 86 -5.51 0.11 -22.50
CA GLU A 86 -5.67 -0.03 -23.95
C GLU A 86 -6.14 -1.45 -24.34
N GLU A 87 -5.77 -2.47 -23.59
CA GLU A 87 -6.22 -3.85 -23.75
C GLU A 87 -7.59 -4.13 -23.09
N GLY A 88 -8.20 -3.13 -22.45
CA GLY A 88 -9.56 -3.21 -21.90
C GLY A 88 -9.64 -3.67 -20.45
N TYR A 89 -8.53 -3.78 -19.73
CA TYR A 89 -8.54 -4.09 -18.31
C TYR A 89 -9.05 -2.91 -17.48
N HIS A 90 -9.91 -3.19 -16.49
CA HIS A 90 -10.36 -2.21 -15.51
C HIS A 90 -9.44 -2.25 -14.28
N LEU A 91 -8.77 -1.14 -14.01
CA LEU A 91 -7.78 -1.06 -12.94
C LEU A 91 -8.37 -0.40 -11.69
N TYR A 92 -8.17 -1.01 -10.54
CA TYR A 92 -8.55 -0.50 -9.23
C TYR A 92 -7.33 -0.45 -8.34
N LEU A 93 -7.08 0.67 -7.68
CA LEU A 93 -6.08 0.71 -6.62
C LEU A 93 -6.72 0.20 -5.33
N ALA A 94 -6.05 -0.74 -4.64
CA ALA A 94 -6.44 -1.25 -3.33
C ALA A 94 -5.28 -1.07 -2.35
N THR A 95 -5.31 -0.02 -1.52
CA THR A 95 -4.19 0.33 -0.64
C THR A 95 -4.60 0.52 0.82
N ALA A 96 -3.75 0.10 1.77
CA ALA A 96 -3.93 0.42 3.19
C ALA A 96 -3.72 1.92 3.51
N LYS A 97 -3.17 2.70 2.57
CA LYS A 97 -3.07 4.15 2.67
C LYS A 97 -4.47 4.78 2.62
N PRO A 98 -4.74 5.85 3.40
CA PRO A 98 -5.99 6.59 3.26
C PRO A 98 -6.27 7.02 1.82
N GLU A 99 -7.50 6.78 1.35
CA GLU A 99 -7.92 7.02 -0.03
C GLU A 99 -7.62 8.46 -0.49
N VAL A 100 -7.87 9.44 0.37
CA VAL A 100 -7.57 10.84 0.07
C VAL A 100 -6.10 11.08 -0.28
N TYR A 101 -5.17 10.39 0.38
CA TYR A 101 -3.74 10.50 0.10
C TYR A 101 -3.35 9.68 -1.14
N ALA A 102 -3.94 8.52 -1.32
CA ALA A 102 -3.71 7.70 -2.50
C ALA A 102 -4.12 8.45 -3.78
N ARG A 103 -5.28 9.10 -3.78
CA ARG A 103 -5.76 9.93 -4.88
C ARG A 103 -4.80 11.07 -5.22
N GLN A 104 -4.35 11.83 -4.21
CA GLN A 104 -3.41 12.95 -4.41
C GLN A 104 -2.07 12.48 -5.02
N ILE A 105 -1.59 11.30 -4.62
CA ILE A 105 -0.37 10.72 -5.20
C ILE A 105 -0.60 10.36 -6.66
N LEU A 106 -1.71 9.71 -7.00
CA LEU A 106 -2.03 9.37 -8.39
C LEU A 106 -2.22 10.62 -9.26
N GLU A 107 -2.83 11.68 -8.73
CA GLU A 107 -2.97 12.97 -9.41
C GLU A 107 -1.59 13.62 -9.65
N HIS A 108 -0.72 13.62 -8.63
CA HIS A 108 0.63 14.18 -8.74
C HIS A 108 1.47 13.54 -9.86
N PHE A 109 1.31 12.23 -10.06
CA PHE A 109 2.01 11.49 -11.10
C PHE A 109 1.22 11.34 -12.41
N ASN A 110 0.06 12.00 -12.54
CA ASN A 110 -0.84 11.86 -13.69
C ASN A 110 -1.28 10.41 -13.97
N LEU A 111 -1.39 9.59 -12.93
CA LEU A 111 -1.79 8.19 -13.05
C LEU A 111 -3.27 7.93 -12.77
N LEU A 112 -3.99 8.89 -12.18
CA LEU A 112 -5.39 8.70 -11.78
C LEU A 112 -6.29 8.29 -12.97
N GLN A 113 -5.97 8.76 -14.16
CA GLN A 113 -6.70 8.47 -15.39
C GLN A 113 -6.73 6.99 -15.79
N TYR A 114 -5.78 6.17 -15.30
CA TYR A 114 -5.71 4.74 -15.59
C TYR A 114 -6.58 3.91 -14.65
N PHE A 115 -7.05 4.47 -13.56
CA PHE A 115 -7.83 3.75 -12.55
C PHE A 115 -9.31 4.12 -12.62
N VAL A 116 -10.17 3.11 -12.58
CA VAL A 116 -11.62 3.31 -12.42
C VAL A 116 -11.87 4.01 -11.08
N HIS A 117 -11.23 3.52 -10.01
CA HIS A 117 -11.27 4.16 -8.69
C HIS A 117 -10.03 3.80 -7.85
N PRO A 118 -9.47 4.76 -7.09
CA PRO A 118 -8.38 4.51 -6.15
C PRO A 118 -8.92 4.21 -4.75
N TYR A 119 -9.25 2.97 -4.47
CA TYR A 119 -9.71 2.55 -3.15
C TYR A 119 -8.59 2.52 -2.12
N GLY A 120 -8.87 3.05 -0.94
CA GLY A 120 -7.97 3.09 0.20
C GLY A 120 -8.70 2.92 1.53
N SER A 121 -7.94 2.96 2.64
CA SER A 121 -8.54 3.03 3.97
C SER A 121 -9.17 4.40 4.22
N GLU A 122 -9.99 4.48 5.27
CA GLU A 122 -10.44 5.76 5.79
C GLU A 122 -9.44 6.35 6.79
N LEU A 123 -9.51 7.67 7.01
CA LEU A 123 -8.67 8.34 8.00
C LEU A 123 -8.97 7.88 9.44
N ASN A 124 -10.19 7.41 9.72
CA ASN A 124 -10.57 6.82 11.01
C ASN A 124 -10.04 5.40 11.22
N GLY A 125 -9.43 4.79 10.19
CA GLY A 125 -8.85 3.45 10.23
C GLY A 125 -9.76 2.35 9.68
N GLU A 126 -10.97 2.66 9.22
CA GLU A 126 -11.81 1.69 8.52
C GLU A 126 -11.12 1.22 7.23
N ARG A 127 -11.33 -0.05 6.88
CA ARG A 127 -10.77 -0.70 5.68
C ARG A 127 -9.23 -0.69 5.58
N THR A 128 -8.53 -0.63 6.72
CA THR A 128 -7.06 -0.81 6.73
C THR A 128 -6.66 -2.27 6.51
N ASN A 129 -7.54 -3.23 6.81
CA ASN A 129 -7.33 -4.64 6.51
C ASN A 129 -7.52 -4.89 5.01
N LYS A 130 -6.51 -5.47 4.35
CA LYS A 130 -6.53 -5.67 2.90
C LYS A 130 -7.68 -6.57 2.45
N GLY A 131 -7.99 -7.62 3.19
CA GLY A 131 -9.08 -8.53 2.86
C GLY A 131 -10.46 -7.85 2.93
N GLU A 132 -10.68 -7.00 3.93
CA GLU A 132 -11.91 -6.21 4.07
C GLU A 132 -12.04 -5.16 2.96
N LEU A 133 -10.93 -4.49 2.61
CA LEU A 133 -10.90 -3.53 1.52
C LEU A 133 -11.24 -4.20 0.17
N ILE A 134 -10.64 -5.36 -0.11
CA ILE A 134 -10.93 -6.11 -1.34
C ILE A 134 -12.39 -6.56 -1.38
N ALA A 135 -12.94 -7.10 -0.28
CA ALA A 135 -14.35 -7.46 -0.19
C ALA A 135 -15.28 -6.28 -0.50
N TYR A 136 -14.97 -5.12 0.07
CA TYR A 136 -15.69 -3.88 -0.20
C TYR A 136 -15.63 -3.47 -1.67
N ILE A 137 -14.46 -3.58 -2.33
CA ILE A 137 -14.31 -3.26 -3.75
C ILE A 137 -15.15 -4.21 -4.62
N LEU A 138 -15.08 -5.51 -4.38
CA LEU A 138 -15.86 -6.52 -5.10
C LEU A 138 -17.37 -6.24 -5.02
N GLU A 139 -17.86 -5.95 -3.82
CA GLU A 139 -19.27 -5.62 -3.60
C GLU A 139 -19.66 -4.29 -4.29
N LYS A 140 -18.88 -3.25 -4.07
CA LYS A 140 -19.14 -1.90 -4.58
C LYS A 140 -19.17 -1.83 -6.10
N GLU A 141 -18.22 -2.49 -6.74
CA GLU A 141 -18.05 -2.51 -8.21
C GLU A 141 -18.77 -3.69 -8.87
N GLN A 142 -19.42 -4.56 -8.08
CA GLN A 142 -20.13 -5.75 -8.56
C GLN A 142 -19.22 -6.68 -9.37
N LEU A 143 -17.96 -6.83 -8.91
CA LEU A 143 -16.95 -7.66 -9.58
C LEU A 143 -17.07 -9.11 -9.12
N LYS A 144 -16.77 -10.04 -10.01
CA LYS A 144 -16.61 -11.46 -9.70
C LYS A 144 -15.14 -11.74 -9.40
N ALA A 145 -14.88 -12.42 -8.29
CA ALA A 145 -13.52 -12.71 -7.86
C ALA A 145 -12.70 -13.49 -8.90
N GLU A 146 -13.36 -14.43 -9.60
CA GLU A 146 -12.74 -15.24 -10.65
C GLU A 146 -12.33 -14.46 -11.91
N GLU A 147 -12.85 -13.24 -12.07
CA GLU A 147 -12.52 -12.33 -13.18
C GLU A 147 -11.47 -11.28 -12.73
N CYS A 148 -11.00 -11.36 -11.47
CA CYS A 148 -10.08 -10.40 -10.88
C CYS A 148 -8.70 -11.00 -10.65
N LEU A 149 -7.68 -10.16 -10.70
CA LEU A 149 -6.31 -10.49 -10.35
C LEU A 149 -5.74 -9.41 -9.43
N MET A 150 -5.09 -9.80 -8.34
CA MET A 150 -4.36 -8.88 -7.48
C MET A 150 -2.90 -8.81 -7.89
N VAL A 151 -2.33 -7.60 -7.91
CA VAL A 151 -0.89 -7.39 -8.02
C VAL A 151 -0.44 -6.64 -6.77
N GLY A 152 0.53 -7.17 -6.05
CA GLY A 152 0.99 -6.57 -4.79
C GLY A 152 2.38 -7.07 -4.38
N ASP A 153 2.94 -6.45 -3.34
CA ASP A 153 4.32 -6.70 -2.91
C ASP A 153 4.42 -7.23 -1.47
N ARG A 154 3.28 -7.41 -0.78
CA ARG A 154 3.27 -7.87 0.61
C ARG A 154 2.35 -9.08 0.81
N GLU A 155 2.64 -9.85 1.88
CA GLU A 155 1.75 -10.95 2.30
C GLU A 155 0.30 -10.50 2.49
N HIS A 156 0.09 -9.27 2.95
CA HIS A 156 -1.25 -8.71 3.16
C HIS A 156 -2.06 -8.64 1.87
N ASP A 157 -1.41 -8.36 0.74
CA ASP A 157 -2.03 -8.34 -0.58
C ASP A 157 -2.44 -9.76 -0.99
N ILE A 158 -1.51 -10.71 -0.84
CA ILE A 158 -1.70 -12.11 -1.24
C ILE A 158 -2.78 -12.77 -0.38
N LEU A 159 -2.66 -12.65 0.95
CA LEU A 159 -3.60 -13.26 1.88
C LEU A 159 -4.98 -12.60 1.84
N GLY A 160 -5.01 -11.27 1.67
CA GLY A 160 -6.24 -10.51 1.53
C GLY A 160 -7.01 -10.86 0.26
N ALA A 161 -6.32 -10.98 -0.88
CA ALA A 161 -6.89 -11.42 -2.15
C ALA A 161 -7.41 -12.87 -2.07
N ARG A 162 -6.59 -13.78 -1.53
CA ARG A 162 -6.95 -15.20 -1.34
C ARG A 162 -8.22 -15.39 -0.51
N ARG A 163 -8.39 -14.61 0.57
CA ARG A 163 -9.62 -14.65 1.41
C ARG A 163 -10.87 -14.31 0.63
N ASN A 164 -10.74 -13.58 -0.47
CA ASN A 164 -11.82 -13.18 -1.36
C ASN A 164 -11.87 -14.00 -2.67
N GLY A 165 -11.12 -15.09 -2.76
CA GLY A 165 -11.10 -15.95 -3.95
C GLY A 165 -10.35 -15.37 -5.16
N ILE A 166 -9.50 -14.36 -4.94
CA ILE A 166 -8.69 -13.71 -5.99
C ILE A 166 -7.27 -14.25 -5.97
N GLU A 167 -6.72 -14.59 -7.12
CA GLU A 167 -5.31 -14.94 -7.28
C GLU A 167 -4.41 -13.70 -7.24
N THR A 168 -3.16 -13.87 -6.81
CA THR A 168 -2.21 -12.76 -6.71
C THR A 168 -0.93 -13.04 -7.49
N ILE A 169 -0.47 -12.04 -8.25
CA ILE A 169 0.90 -11.94 -8.75
C ILE A 169 1.68 -11.04 -7.79
N ALA A 170 2.78 -11.54 -7.23
CA ALA A 170 3.63 -10.77 -6.34
C ALA A 170 4.77 -10.09 -7.11
N VAL A 171 5.00 -8.81 -6.86
CA VAL A 171 6.15 -8.07 -7.40
C VAL A 171 7.32 -8.12 -6.43
N GLU A 172 8.53 -8.44 -6.93
CA GLU A 172 9.73 -8.64 -6.10
C GLU A 172 10.49 -7.35 -5.79
N TYR A 173 10.19 -6.24 -6.48
CA TYR A 173 10.83 -4.94 -6.27
C TYR A 173 10.22 -4.12 -5.12
N GLY A 174 9.20 -4.65 -4.46
CA GLY A 174 8.51 -4.01 -3.34
C GLY A 174 9.21 -4.21 -1.99
N TYR A 175 8.41 -4.19 -0.92
CA TYR A 175 8.88 -4.24 0.48
C TYR A 175 8.67 -5.60 1.15
N GLY A 176 8.02 -6.55 0.50
CA GLY A 176 7.92 -7.93 0.96
C GLY A 176 9.27 -8.63 0.87
N SER A 177 9.68 -9.31 1.94
CA SER A 177 10.88 -10.14 1.90
C SER A 177 10.64 -11.40 1.05
N ASP A 178 11.73 -12.01 0.56
CA ASP A 178 11.65 -13.27 -0.15
C ASP A 178 10.95 -14.37 0.67
N GLN A 179 11.24 -14.44 1.97
CA GLN A 179 10.57 -15.35 2.88
C GLN A 179 9.08 -15.05 3.00
N GLU A 180 8.69 -13.78 3.20
CA GLU A 180 7.30 -13.33 3.29
C GLU A 180 6.50 -13.74 2.06
N LEU A 181 7.04 -13.45 0.86
CA LEU A 181 6.37 -13.79 -0.39
C LEU A 181 6.31 -15.30 -0.65
N THR A 182 7.35 -16.04 -0.26
CA THR A 182 7.38 -17.50 -0.40
C THR A 182 6.35 -18.16 0.52
N GLU A 183 6.25 -17.74 1.77
CA GLU A 183 5.29 -18.28 2.74
C GLU A 183 3.84 -17.89 2.37
N ALA A 184 3.64 -16.69 1.84
CA ALA A 184 2.34 -16.25 1.37
C ALA A 184 1.87 -16.98 0.09
N ALA A 185 2.77 -17.60 -0.66
CA ALA A 185 2.51 -18.44 -1.83
C ALA A 185 1.57 -17.78 -2.87
N PRO A 186 1.98 -16.71 -3.57
CA PRO A 186 1.23 -16.12 -4.68
C PRO A 186 1.17 -17.08 -5.88
N LYS A 187 0.27 -16.81 -6.84
CA LYS A 187 0.18 -17.56 -8.11
C LYS A 187 1.47 -17.49 -8.91
N ALA A 188 2.08 -16.31 -8.96
CA ALA A 188 3.33 -16.05 -9.65
C ALA A 188 4.11 -14.94 -8.96
N ARG A 189 5.40 -14.85 -9.25
CA ARG A 189 6.28 -13.75 -8.84
C ARG A 189 6.90 -13.12 -10.06
N ILE A 190 6.98 -11.79 -10.10
CA ILE A 190 7.52 -11.02 -11.23
C ILE A 190 8.56 -10.01 -10.75
N LYS A 191 9.53 -9.71 -11.59
CA LYS A 191 10.63 -8.79 -11.26
C LYS A 191 10.33 -7.35 -11.60
N THR A 192 9.50 -7.11 -12.62
CA THR A 192 9.06 -5.79 -13.05
C THR A 192 7.54 -5.77 -13.14
N PHE A 193 6.92 -4.61 -13.06
CA PHE A 193 5.47 -4.53 -13.22
C PHE A 193 5.03 -4.90 -14.64
N ALA A 194 5.88 -4.62 -15.63
CA ALA A 194 5.62 -4.96 -17.03
C ALA A 194 5.45 -6.47 -17.26
N ASP A 195 6.11 -7.32 -16.46
CA ASP A 195 6.02 -8.78 -16.61
C ASP A 195 4.58 -9.31 -16.37
N VAL A 196 3.70 -8.49 -15.77
CA VAL A 196 2.28 -8.87 -15.59
C VAL A 196 1.59 -9.12 -16.92
N LEU A 197 1.98 -8.40 -17.98
CA LEU A 197 1.42 -8.52 -19.33
C LEU A 197 1.65 -9.90 -19.98
N ASP A 198 2.62 -10.64 -19.50
CA ASP A 198 2.93 -11.98 -20.00
C ASP A 198 2.12 -13.09 -19.28
N LEU A 199 1.37 -12.72 -18.22
CA LEU A 199 0.68 -13.64 -17.32
C LEU A 199 -0.86 -13.53 -17.35
N ILE A 200 -1.40 -12.58 -18.08
CA ILE A 200 -2.84 -12.26 -18.15
C ILE A 200 -3.38 -12.36 -19.58
#